data_09cd990c220cadf73d26e623f68b5564
#
_entry.id   09cd990c220cadf73d26e623f68b5564
#
_cell.length_a   1.000
_cell.length_b   1.000
_cell.length_c   1.000
_cell.angle_alpha   90.00
_cell.angle_beta   90.00
_cell.angle_gamma   90.00
#
_symmetry.space_group_name_H-M   'P 1'
#
loop_
_entity.id
_entity.type
_entity.pdbx_description
1 polymer ?
#
loop_
_entity_poly.entity_id
_entity_poly.type
_entity_poly.pdbx_seq_one_letter_code
_entity_poly.pdbx_strand_id
1 'polypeptide(L)'
;ESLMAKTNKVLCGDTVEELRNLPDNCIDLIFADPPYNLQLDQELLRPNNSKVSAVDDEWDQFESFEEYDNFSDLWLKEAKRVLKPTGSIWVIGSYHNIFRIGYIMQNLGFWILNDVIWQKANPMPNFRGTRFTNAHETMIWASKDKNSKKYTFNYEAMKSLNENMQMRSDWFLPICSGHERLKNKSGKKVHPTQKPEGLLPVSYTHLTLPTILL
;
A
#
# COMPACT_ATOMS: atom_id res chain seq x y z
N GLU A 1 20.60 -18.38 15.88
CA GLU A 1 20.06 -18.81 14.56
C GLU A 1 19.48 -17.56 13.87
N SER A 2 20.02 -17.23 12.69
CA SER A 2 19.62 -16.05 11.93
C SER A 2 18.13 -16.09 11.60
N LEU A 3 17.40 -15.01 11.88
CA LEU A 3 15.98 -14.82 11.49
C LEU A 3 15.74 -15.01 9.97
N MET A 4 16.79 -14.95 9.16
CA MET A 4 16.77 -15.22 7.72
C MET A 4 16.36 -16.65 7.32
N ALA A 5 16.38 -17.62 8.25
CA ALA A 5 16.08 -19.03 7.93
C ALA A 5 14.58 -19.35 7.80
N LYS A 6 13.67 -18.36 7.91
CA LYS A 6 12.22 -18.61 7.90
C LYS A 6 11.51 -17.77 6.85
N THR A 7 11.57 -18.21 5.60
CA THR A 7 10.71 -17.74 4.51
C THR A 7 9.24 -18.18 4.72
N ASN A 8 8.29 -17.46 4.13
CA ASN A 8 6.84 -17.73 4.17
C ASN A 8 6.23 -17.66 5.58
N LYS A 9 6.49 -16.60 6.31
CA LYS A 9 5.89 -16.33 7.61
C LYS A 9 4.92 -15.17 7.58
N VAL A 10 3.86 -15.28 8.35
CA VAL A 10 3.04 -14.15 8.77
C VAL A 10 3.48 -13.73 10.15
N LEU A 11 3.88 -12.48 10.32
CA LEU A 11 4.17 -11.85 11.60
C LEU A 11 2.96 -10.99 11.98
N CYS A 12 2.51 -11.10 13.22
CA CYS A 12 1.38 -10.34 13.74
C CYS A 12 1.88 -9.52 14.93
N GLY A 13 1.94 -8.19 14.75
CA GLY A 13 2.47 -7.29 15.76
C GLY A 13 2.50 -5.85 15.27
N ASP A 14 3.09 -4.97 16.07
CA ASP A 14 3.40 -3.61 15.66
C ASP A 14 4.46 -3.63 14.54
N THR A 15 4.17 -2.97 13.43
CA THR A 15 5.02 -2.98 12.23
C THR A 15 6.44 -2.47 12.51
N VAL A 16 6.58 -1.44 13.33
CA VAL A 16 7.90 -0.87 13.66
C VAL A 16 8.73 -1.86 14.47
N GLU A 17 8.11 -2.50 15.47
CA GLU A 17 8.77 -3.51 16.31
C GLU A 17 9.16 -4.75 15.50
N GLU A 18 8.28 -5.23 14.62
CA GLU A 18 8.59 -6.39 13.77
C GLU A 18 9.70 -6.08 12.77
N LEU A 19 9.71 -4.88 12.18
CA LEU A 19 10.81 -4.45 11.31
C LEU A 19 12.14 -4.32 12.06
N ARG A 20 12.14 -3.82 13.31
CA ARG A 20 13.35 -3.72 14.16
C ARG A 20 14.01 -5.06 14.40
N ASN A 21 13.23 -6.14 14.43
CA ASN A 21 13.74 -7.50 14.61
C ASN A 21 14.42 -8.05 13.34
N LEU A 22 14.31 -7.38 12.20
CA LEU A 22 14.94 -7.79 10.94
C LEU A 22 16.34 -7.18 10.79
N PRO A 23 17.28 -7.90 10.17
CA PRO A 23 18.62 -7.37 9.87
C PRO A 23 18.55 -6.22 8.84
N ASP A 24 19.58 -5.38 8.82
CA ASP A 24 19.78 -4.39 7.77
C ASP A 24 19.95 -5.05 6.40
N ASN A 25 19.44 -4.42 5.36
CA ASN A 25 19.65 -4.82 3.97
C ASN A 25 19.28 -6.29 3.67
N CYS A 26 18.17 -6.77 4.21
CA CYS A 26 17.75 -8.17 4.07
C CYS A 26 16.54 -8.36 3.12
N ILE A 27 15.81 -7.29 2.79
CA ILE A 27 14.55 -7.35 2.03
C ILE A 27 14.74 -6.82 0.61
N ASP A 28 14.26 -7.55 -0.38
CA ASP A 28 14.32 -7.16 -1.79
C ASP A 28 13.13 -6.29 -2.20
N LEU A 29 11.95 -6.57 -1.66
CA LEU A 29 10.73 -5.80 -1.93
C LEU A 29 9.92 -5.57 -0.66
N ILE A 30 9.42 -4.35 -0.51
CA ILE A 30 8.38 -3.99 0.45
C ILE A 30 7.15 -3.54 -0.33
N PHE A 31 5.97 -4.09 0.01
CA PHE A 31 4.68 -3.54 -0.39
C PHE A 31 3.94 -3.15 0.89
N ALA A 32 3.68 -1.86 1.07
CA ALA A 32 3.08 -1.31 2.27
C ALA A 32 1.69 -0.73 2.01
N ASP A 33 0.73 -1.11 2.86
CA ASP A 33 -0.63 -0.58 2.91
C ASP A 33 -0.86 0.02 4.30
N PRO A 34 -0.25 1.20 4.60
CA PRO A 34 -0.32 1.80 5.94
C PRO A 34 -1.72 2.35 6.23
N PRO A 35 -2.03 2.69 7.49
CA PRO A 35 -3.23 3.44 7.83
C PRO A 35 -3.37 4.70 6.97
N TYR A 36 -4.59 5.02 6.52
CA TYR A 36 -4.84 6.17 5.64
C TYR A 36 -5.16 7.45 6.39
N ASN A 37 -5.33 7.37 7.72
CA ASN A 37 -5.82 8.47 8.53
C ASN A 37 -7.15 9.02 8.00
N LEU A 38 -8.10 8.12 7.82
CA LEU A 38 -9.45 8.43 7.33
C LEU A 38 -10.20 9.22 8.40
N GLN A 39 -10.06 10.55 8.41
CA GLN A 39 -10.79 11.43 9.31
C GLN A 39 -12.26 11.50 8.86
N LEU A 40 -13.06 10.56 9.34
CA LEU A 40 -14.49 10.52 9.11
C LEU A 40 -15.20 11.21 10.27
N ASP A 41 -15.45 12.50 10.15
CA ASP A 41 -16.13 13.32 11.18
C ASP A 41 -17.58 12.90 11.47
N GLN A 42 -18.17 12.02 10.67
CA GLN A 42 -19.59 11.61 10.80
C GLN A 42 -19.86 10.23 10.19
N GLU A 43 -20.86 9.54 10.74
CA GLU A 43 -21.43 8.31 10.17
C GLU A 43 -21.85 8.53 8.71
N LEU A 44 -21.31 7.73 7.80
CA LEU A 44 -21.71 7.74 6.39
C LEU A 44 -23.00 6.92 6.25
N LEU A 45 -24.08 7.59 5.87
CA LEU A 45 -25.37 6.96 5.55
C LEU A 45 -25.51 6.80 4.03
N ARG A 46 -26.04 5.65 3.61
CA ARG A 46 -26.49 5.45 2.22
C ARG A 46 -27.79 6.23 1.96
N PRO A 47 -28.19 6.43 0.70
CA PRO A 47 -29.47 7.09 0.38
C PRO A 47 -30.70 6.46 1.02
N ASN A 48 -30.63 5.18 1.39
CA ASN A 48 -31.70 4.44 2.10
C ASN A 48 -31.56 4.51 3.62
N ASN A 49 -30.82 5.45 4.18
CA ASN A 49 -30.50 5.62 5.61
C ASN A 49 -29.81 4.42 6.30
N SER A 50 -29.34 3.43 5.55
CA SER A 50 -28.51 2.39 6.13
C SER A 50 -27.07 2.90 6.35
N LYS A 51 -26.46 2.53 7.50
CA LYS A 51 -25.07 2.89 7.79
C LYS A 51 -24.14 2.23 6.78
N VAL A 52 -23.21 3.01 6.21
CA VAL A 52 -22.04 2.44 5.55
C VAL A 52 -21.13 1.95 6.65
N SER A 53 -20.71 0.68 6.60
CA SER A 53 -19.59 0.21 7.43
C SER A 53 -18.34 0.95 6.98
N ALA A 54 -18.11 2.11 7.55
CA ALA A 54 -16.90 2.87 7.39
C ALA A 54 -15.79 2.25 8.25
N VAL A 55 -14.56 2.59 7.98
CA VAL A 55 -13.42 2.17 8.80
C VAL A 55 -13.42 3.04 10.06
N ASP A 56 -13.99 2.53 11.14
CA ASP A 56 -13.97 3.15 12.48
C ASP A 56 -12.92 2.45 13.37
N ASP A 57 -11.93 1.81 12.76
CA ASP A 57 -10.93 1.04 13.46
C ASP A 57 -9.93 1.99 14.15
N GLU A 58 -9.62 1.74 15.41
CA GLU A 58 -8.73 2.56 16.24
C GLU A 58 -7.33 2.73 15.62
N TRP A 59 -6.87 1.73 14.87
CA TRP A 59 -5.55 1.75 14.20
C TRP A 59 -5.45 2.77 13.04
N ASP A 60 -6.56 3.30 12.52
CA ASP A 60 -6.61 4.30 11.44
C ASP A 60 -6.97 5.70 11.96
N GLN A 61 -6.97 5.92 13.27
CA GLN A 61 -7.29 7.20 13.91
C GLN A 61 -6.05 7.79 14.53
N PHE A 62 -5.70 8.99 14.10
CA PHE A 62 -4.61 9.79 14.67
C PHE A 62 -5.19 11.11 15.18
N GLU A 63 -4.69 11.59 16.31
CA GLU A 63 -5.18 12.83 16.94
C GLU A 63 -4.78 14.06 16.13
N SER A 64 -3.68 13.98 15.37
CA SER A 64 -3.17 15.08 14.55
C SER A 64 -2.41 14.58 13.32
N PHE A 65 -2.21 15.47 12.36
CA PHE A 65 -1.30 15.21 11.25
C PHE A 65 0.16 15.06 11.68
N GLU A 66 0.56 15.71 12.76
CA GLU A 66 1.90 15.56 13.32
C GLU A 66 2.11 14.14 13.86
N GLU A 67 1.14 13.59 14.57
CA GLU A 67 1.18 12.21 15.04
C GLU A 67 1.25 11.22 13.89
N TYR A 68 0.46 11.42 12.85
CA TYR A 68 0.52 10.60 11.63
C TYR A 68 1.87 10.69 10.93
N ASP A 69 2.45 11.88 10.83
CA ASP A 69 3.77 12.09 10.24
C ASP A 69 4.87 11.40 11.05
N ASN A 70 4.81 11.48 12.39
CA ASN A 70 5.75 10.81 13.28
C ASN A 70 5.64 9.28 13.16
N PHE A 71 4.44 8.73 13.13
CA PHE A 71 4.21 7.31 12.86
C PHE A 71 4.79 6.90 11.52
N SER A 72 4.51 7.67 10.47
CA SER A 72 4.96 7.37 9.11
C SER A 72 6.47 7.45 8.97
N ASP A 73 7.11 8.43 9.60
CA ASP A 73 8.56 8.56 9.65
C ASP A 73 9.23 7.35 10.31
N LEU A 74 8.66 6.86 11.41
CA LEU A 74 9.20 5.71 12.15
C LEU A 74 9.21 4.44 11.30
N TRP A 75 8.07 4.03 10.75
CA TRP A 75 8.03 2.79 9.98
C TRP A 75 8.77 2.90 8.64
N LEU A 76 8.77 4.06 8.00
CA LEU A 76 9.53 4.29 6.75
C LEU A 76 11.04 4.26 6.98
N LYS A 77 11.54 4.75 8.12
CA LYS A 77 12.96 4.62 8.51
C LYS A 77 13.36 3.16 8.65
N GLU A 78 12.57 2.36 9.35
CA GLU A 78 12.83 0.94 9.51
C GLU A 78 12.71 0.19 8.18
N ALA A 79 11.69 0.49 7.37
CA ALA A 79 11.54 -0.06 6.03
C ALA A 79 12.77 0.25 5.16
N LYS A 80 13.29 1.48 5.22
CA LYS A 80 14.51 1.85 4.52
C LYS A 80 15.74 1.10 5.01
N ARG A 81 15.87 0.89 6.32
CA ARG A 81 16.98 0.17 6.94
C ARG A 81 17.04 -1.28 6.45
N VAL A 82 15.90 -1.99 6.50
CA VAL A 82 15.83 -3.41 6.11
C VAL A 82 15.88 -3.62 4.60
N LEU A 83 15.53 -2.62 3.79
CA LEU A 83 15.54 -2.69 2.34
C LEU A 83 16.99 -2.79 1.81
N LYS A 84 17.27 -3.75 0.92
CA LYS A 84 18.56 -3.89 0.25
C LYS A 84 18.88 -2.67 -0.63
N PRO A 85 20.15 -2.40 -0.92
CA PRO A 85 20.53 -1.38 -1.91
C PRO A 85 19.94 -1.62 -3.31
N THR A 86 19.62 -2.87 -3.64
CA THR A 86 18.97 -3.28 -4.89
C THR A 86 17.46 -3.45 -4.75
N GLY A 87 16.92 -3.22 -3.56
CA GLY A 87 15.51 -3.40 -3.26
C GLY A 87 14.67 -2.19 -3.66
N SER A 88 13.36 -2.41 -3.70
CA SER A 88 12.38 -1.35 -3.93
C SER A 88 11.20 -1.43 -2.96
N ILE A 89 10.51 -0.32 -2.80
CA ILE A 89 9.33 -0.20 -1.95
C ILE A 89 8.16 0.35 -2.75
N TRP A 90 6.99 -0.23 -2.51
CA TRP A 90 5.71 0.27 -2.94
C TRP A 90 4.90 0.70 -1.71
N VAL A 91 4.32 1.87 -1.75
CA VAL A 91 3.42 2.35 -0.69
C VAL A 91 2.11 2.79 -1.34
N ILE A 92 1.01 2.12 -0.99
CA ILE A 92 -0.32 2.49 -1.48
C ILE A 92 -0.99 3.47 -0.51
N GLY A 93 -1.75 4.39 -1.05
CA GLY A 93 -2.53 5.35 -0.28
C GLY A 93 -3.60 6.05 -1.10
N SER A 94 -4.40 6.84 -0.41
CA SER A 94 -5.41 7.71 -1.01
C SER A 94 -5.03 9.19 -0.84
N TYR A 95 -5.88 10.09 -1.32
CA TYR A 95 -5.68 11.53 -1.14
C TYR A 95 -5.58 11.96 0.35
N HIS A 96 -5.99 11.11 1.29
CA HIS A 96 -5.91 11.42 2.73
C HIS A 96 -4.47 11.41 3.24
N ASN A 97 -3.60 10.53 2.71
CA ASN A 97 -2.27 10.29 3.26
C ASN A 97 -1.13 10.32 2.25
N ILE A 98 -1.40 10.06 0.96
CA ILE A 98 -0.31 9.79 0.00
C ILE A 98 0.65 10.97 -0.19
N PHE A 99 0.16 12.20 -0.09
CA PHE A 99 1.00 13.40 -0.22
C PHE A 99 1.97 13.53 0.95
N ARG A 100 1.52 13.20 2.18
CA ARG A 100 2.37 13.18 3.38
C ARG A 100 3.39 12.06 3.31
N ILE A 101 2.96 10.86 2.93
CA ILE A 101 3.85 9.71 2.72
C ILE A 101 4.93 10.06 1.71
N GLY A 102 4.57 10.62 0.54
CA GLY A 102 5.54 11.02 -0.48
C GLY A 102 6.55 12.06 0.01
N TYR A 103 6.09 13.06 0.75
CA TYR A 103 6.94 14.07 1.37
C TYR A 103 7.94 13.45 2.36
N ILE A 104 7.46 12.58 3.25
CA ILE A 104 8.30 11.92 4.26
C ILE A 104 9.31 10.98 3.57
N MET A 105 8.89 10.21 2.56
CA MET A 105 9.80 9.35 1.79
C MET A 105 10.93 10.14 1.16
N GLN A 106 10.65 11.30 0.54
CA GLN A 106 11.66 12.17 -0.05
C GLN A 106 12.61 12.74 1.01
N ASN A 107 12.10 13.18 2.17
CA ASN A 107 12.92 13.66 3.28
C ASN A 107 13.85 12.58 3.83
N LEU A 108 13.39 11.33 3.89
CA LEU A 108 14.19 10.18 4.29
C LEU A 108 15.19 9.74 3.22
N GLY A 109 15.16 10.36 2.04
CA GLY A 109 16.08 10.09 0.94
C GLY A 109 15.75 8.83 0.14
N PHE A 110 14.51 8.34 0.15
CA PHE A 110 14.05 7.43 -0.88
C PHE A 110 14.08 8.11 -2.25
N TRP A 111 14.36 7.35 -3.30
CA TRP A 111 14.31 7.87 -4.66
C TRP A 111 13.06 7.37 -5.35
N ILE A 112 12.07 8.26 -5.51
CA ILE A 112 10.80 7.92 -6.16
C ILE A 112 11.05 7.68 -7.65
N LEU A 113 10.65 6.51 -8.14
CA LEU A 113 10.77 6.08 -9.52
C LEU A 113 9.52 6.43 -10.32
N ASN A 114 8.35 6.12 -9.76
CA ASN A 114 7.03 6.50 -10.29
C ASN A 114 6.01 6.68 -9.17
N ASP A 115 5.00 7.47 -9.45
CA ASP A 115 3.67 7.32 -8.89
C ASP A 115 2.82 6.48 -9.87
N VAL A 116 2.10 5.51 -9.35
CA VAL A 116 1.24 4.64 -10.15
C VAL A 116 -0.20 4.80 -9.67
N ILE A 117 -1.10 5.10 -10.60
CA ILE A 117 -2.51 5.32 -10.31
C ILE A 117 -3.29 4.03 -10.53
N TRP A 118 -3.87 3.49 -9.47
CA TRP A 118 -4.87 2.45 -9.59
C TRP A 118 -6.24 3.10 -9.85
N GLN A 119 -6.72 3.01 -11.08
CA GLN A 119 -8.05 3.43 -11.48
C GLN A 119 -9.06 2.33 -11.13
N LYS A 120 -10.03 2.65 -10.28
CA LYS A 120 -11.06 1.72 -9.84
C LYS A 120 -12.12 1.58 -10.93
N ALA A 121 -12.30 0.37 -11.47
CA ALA A 121 -13.31 0.11 -12.50
C ALA A 121 -14.74 0.32 -11.99
N ASN A 122 -14.98 0.12 -10.69
CA ASN A 122 -16.28 0.21 -10.01
C ASN A 122 -16.17 0.99 -8.68
N PRO A 123 -15.80 2.28 -8.72
CA PRO A 123 -15.64 3.07 -7.50
C PRO A 123 -16.96 3.27 -6.77
N MET A 124 -16.90 3.35 -5.43
CA MET A 124 -18.06 3.67 -4.63
C MET A 124 -18.45 5.13 -4.82
N PRO A 125 -19.72 5.46 -5.12
CA PRO A 125 -20.15 6.83 -5.35
C PRO A 125 -20.05 7.69 -4.07
N ASN A 126 -19.89 8.99 -4.23
CA ASN A 126 -20.07 9.94 -3.15
C ASN A 126 -21.57 10.13 -2.91
N PHE A 127 -22.11 9.52 -1.84
CA PHE A 127 -23.54 9.51 -1.56
C PHE A 127 -24.12 10.89 -1.23
N ARG A 128 -23.32 11.83 -0.76
CA ARG A 128 -23.77 13.21 -0.49
C ARG A 128 -23.78 14.09 -1.74
N GLY A 129 -23.13 13.68 -2.84
CA GLY A 129 -23.04 14.47 -4.08
C GLY A 129 -22.31 15.81 -3.93
N THR A 130 -21.47 15.96 -2.91
CA THR A 130 -20.78 17.23 -2.58
C THR A 130 -19.37 17.30 -3.13
N ARG A 131 -18.84 16.20 -3.66
CA ARG A 131 -17.50 16.10 -4.28
C ARG A 131 -17.45 14.93 -5.25
N PHE A 132 -16.37 14.82 -5.99
CA PHE A 132 -16.18 13.74 -6.96
C PHE A 132 -16.17 12.36 -6.30
N THR A 133 -16.57 11.35 -7.05
CA THR A 133 -16.36 9.96 -6.69
C THR A 133 -14.86 9.68 -6.59
N ASN A 134 -14.41 9.08 -5.49
CA ASN A 134 -12.99 8.70 -5.33
C ASN A 134 -12.68 7.47 -6.18
N ALA A 135 -12.30 7.69 -7.44
CA ALA A 135 -12.16 6.67 -8.47
C ALA A 135 -10.72 6.14 -8.61
N HIS A 136 -9.79 6.54 -7.77
CA HIS A 136 -8.41 6.03 -7.81
C HIS A 136 -7.74 6.02 -6.44
N GLU A 137 -6.69 5.23 -6.35
CA GLU A 137 -5.68 5.29 -5.30
C GLU A 137 -4.30 5.43 -5.94
N THR A 138 -3.33 5.91 -5.19
CA THR A 138 -1.98 6.16 -5.67
C THR A 138 -1.01 5.21 -4.99
N MET A 139 -0.10 4.62 -5.77
CA MET A 139 1.02 3.84 -5.26
C MET A 139 2.31 4.58 -5.58
N ILE A 140 3.14 4.82 -4.57
CA ILE A 140 4.49 5.36 -4.75
C ILE A 140 5.44 4.19 -4.88
N TRP A 141 6.18 4.11 -5.99
CA TRP A 141 7.26 3.17 -6.17
C TRP A 141 8.60 3.88 -6.07
N ALA A 142 9.47 3.40 -5.18
CA ALA A 142 10.75 4.03 -4.91
C ALA A 142 11.87 3.00 -4.72
N SER A 143 13.10 3.39 -5.07
CA SER A 143 14.31 2.70 -4.66
C SER A 143 14.79 3.23 -3.30
N LYS A 144 15.71 2.49 -2.67
CA LYS A 144 16.25 2.82 -1.33
C LYS A 144 16.81 4.24 -1.26
N ASP A 145 17.54 4.65 -2.30
CA ASP A 145 18.13 5.98 -2.42
C ASP A 145 18.48 6.31 -3.88
N LYS A 146 18.97 7.52 -4.13
CA LYS A 146 19.35 8.03 -5.46
C LYS A 146 20.44 7.16 -6.15
N ASN A 147 21.27 6.47 -5.40
CA ASN A 147 22.38 5.67 -5.92
C ASN A 147 21.97 4.23 -6.18
N SER A 148 20.82 3.81 -5.68
CA SER A 148 20.24 2.48 -5.83
C SER A 148 19.67 2.27 -7.23
N LYS A 149 20.55 2.04 -8.21
CA LYS A 149 20.19 1.92 -9.64
C LYS A 149 19.99 0.49 -10.13
N LYS A 150 20.23 -0.51 -9.28
CA LYS A 150 20.15 -1.93 -9.62
C LYS A 150 18.87 -2.60 -9.09
N TYR A 151 17.80 -1.82 -8.93
CA TYR A 151 16.50 -2.40 -8.62
C TYR A 151 16.02 -3.25 -9.80
N THR A 152 15.27 -4.29 -9.49
CA THR A 152 14.73 -5.18 -10.53
C THR A 152 13.51 -4.52 -11.18
N PHE A 153 13.50 -4.48 -12.51
CA PHE A 153 12.34 -4.13 -13.32
C PHE A 153 12.30 -5.02 -14.56
N ASN A 154 11.36 -5.94 -14.60
CA ASN A 154 11.23 -6.88 -15.72
C ASN A 154 10.39 -6.25 -16.85
N TYR A 155 11.06 -5.43 -17.65
CA TYR A 155 10.44 -4.67 -18.73
C TYR A 155 9.65 -5.54 -19.71
N GLU A 156 10.21 -6.68 -20.13
CA GLU A 156 9.57 -7.57 -21.11
C GLU A 156 8.34 -8.28 -20.53
N ALA A 157 8.39 -8.73 -19.28
CA ALA A 157 7.22 -9.28 -18.61
C ALA A 157 6.10 -8.25 -18.47
N MET A 158 6.44 -7.01 -18.14
CA MET A 158 5.46 -5.91 -18.05
C MET A 158 4.85 -5.57 -19.41
N LYS A 159 5.64 -5.58 -20.49
CA LYS A 159 5.12 -5.41 -21.86
C LYS A 159 4.12 -6.50 -22.24
N SER A 160 4.40 -7.76 -21.91
CA SER A 160 3.50 -8.88 -22.23
C SER A 160 2.12 -8.74 -21.58
N LEU A 161 2.01 -8.02 -20.47
CA LEU A 161 0.74 -7.69 -19.80
C LEU A 161 0.03 -6.49 -20.40
N ASN A 162 0.64 -5.77 -21.33
CA ASN A 162 0.11 -4.55 -21.95
C ASN A 162 0.21 -4.60 -23.49
N GLU A 163 -0.26 -5.67 -24.10
CA GLU A 163 -0.32 -5.84 -25.58
C GLU A 163 1.02 -5.58 -26.27
N ASN A 164 2.13 -5.99 -25.65
CA ASN A 164 3.51 -5.73 -26.06
C ASN A 164 3.92 -4.24 -26.13
N MET A 165 3.13 -3.36 -25.54
CA MET A 165 3.51 -1.96 -25.33
C MET A 165 4.11 -1.76 -23.94
N GLN A 166 4.93 -0.73 -23.79
CA GLN A 166 5.47 -0.36 -22.48
C GLN A 166 4.35 -0.19 -21.45
N MET A 167 4.50 -0.82 -20.26
CA MET A 167 3.52 -0.69 -19.19
C MET A 167 3.41 0.77 -18.73
N ARG A 168 2.17 1.19 -18.52
CA ARG A 168 1.82 2.54 -18.08
C ARG A 168 1.74 2.63 -16.57
N SER A 169 1.79 3.85 -16.06
CA SER A 169 1.62 4.15 -14.62
C SER A 169 0.16 4.36 -14.20
N ASP A 170 -0.79 3.96 -15.02
CA ASP A 170 -2.22 4.00 -14.75
C ASP A 170 -2.84 2.61 -14.99
N TRP A 171 -3.28 1.96 -13.92
CA TRP A 171 -3.77 0.59 -13.96
C TRP A 171 -5.27 0.55 -13.68
N PHE A 172 -6.02 -0.04 -14.60
CA PHE A 172 -7.47 -0.15 -14.50
C PHE A 172 -7.86 -1.51 -13.92
N LEU A 173 -8.22 -1.55 -12.64
CA LEU A 173 -8.58 -2.77 -11.92
C LEU A 173 -9.83 -2.55 -11.06
N PRO A 174 -10.70 -3.57 -10.90
CA PRO A 174 -11.84 -3.48 -9.99
C PRO A 174 -11.39 -3.40 -8.53
N ILE A 175 -12.25 -2.83 -7.69
CA ILE A 175 -12.09 -2.96 -6.23
C ILE A 175 -12.36 -4.40 -5.79
N CYS A 176 -11.76 -4.81 -4.68
CA CYS A 176 -12.04 -6.12 -4.08
C CYS A 176 -13.54 -6.29 -3.79
N SER A 177 -14.18 -7.27 -4.44
CA SER A 177 -15.63 -7.49 -4.33
C SER A 177 -15.98 -8.97 -4.56
N GLY A 178 -17.24 -9.33 -4.32
CA GLY A 178 -17.76 -10.67 -4.62
C GLY A 178 -17.03 -11.78 -3.88
N HIS A 179 -16.55 -12.77 -4.64
CA HIS A 179 -15.87 -13.98 -4.10
C HIS A 179 -14.46 -13.71 -3.60
N GLU A 180 -13.77 -12.71 -4.13
CA GLU A 180 -12.42 -12.31 -3.70
C GLU A 180 -12.42 -11.76 -2.26
N ARG A 181 -13.54 -11.16 -1.84
CA ARG A 181 -13.64 -10.55 -0.51
C ARG A 181 -13.75 -11.60 0.58
N LEU A 182 -12.80 -11.60 1.50
CA LEU A 182 -12.79 -12.47 2.66
C LEU A 182 -13.97 -12.16 3.60
N LYS A 183 -14.70 -13.21 3.96
CA LYS A 183 -15.84 -13.15 4.88
C LYS A 183 -15.64 -14.14 6.02
N ASN A 184 -16.08 -13.77 7.21
CA ASN A 184 -16.12 -14.68 8.36
C ASN A 184 -17.28 -15.68 8.22
N LYS A 185 -17.39 -16.61 9.17
CA LYS A 185 -18.45 -17.64 9.20
C LYS A 185 -19.87 -17.06 9.21
N SER A 186 -20.04 -15.81 9.65
CA SER A 186 -21.34 -15.09 9.65
C SER A 186 -21.58 -14.27 8.37
N GLY A 187 -20.73 -14.37 7.35
CA GLY A 187 -20.84 -13.64 6.09
C GLY A 187 -20.41 -12.17 6.16
N LYS A 188 -19.91 -11.69 7.31
CA LYS A 188 -19.39 -10.32 7.46
C LYS A 188 -17.98 -10.23 6.90
N LYS A 189 -17.61 -9.05 6.36
CA LYS A 189 -16.25 -8.74 5.89
C LYS A 189 -15.24 -8.96 7.01
N VAL A 190 -14.14 -9.64 6.70
CA VAL A 190 -13.03 -9.82 7.65
C VAL A 190 -12.18 -8.55 7.73
N HIS A 191 -12.01 -7.86 6.59
CA HIS A 191 -11.27 -6.60 6.51
C HIS A 191 -12.05 -5.56 5.70
N PRO A 192 -12.25 -4.33 6.21
CA PRO A 192 -13.08 -3.32 5.54
C PRO A 192 -12.45 -2.79 4.25
N THR A 193 -11.12 -2.67 4.20
CA THR A 193 -10.35 -2.06 3.12
C THR A 193 -9.48 -3.05 2.34
N GLN A 194 -9.87 -4.34 2.29
CA GLN A 194 -9.12 -5.36 1.53
C GLN A 194 -8.84 -4.88 0.10
N LYS A 195 -7.56 -4.93 -0.30
CA LYS A 195 -7.12 -4.59 -1.65
C LYS A 195 -7.41 -5.74 -2.62
N PRO A 196 -7.65 -5.47 -3.92
CA PRO A 196 -7.82 -6.51 -4.91
C PRO A 196 -6.51 -7.27 -5.13
N GLU A 197 -6.61 -8.59 -5.26
CA GLU A 197 -5.46 -9.47 -5.51
C GLU A 197 -4.70 -9.06 -6.77
N GLY A 198 -5.40 -8.56 -7.80
CA GLY A 198 -4.82 -8.13 -9.06
C GLY A 198 -3.79 -7.00 -8.97
N LEU A 199 -3.73 -6.25 -7.85
CA LEU A 199 -2.67 -5.25 -7.63
C LEU A 199 -1.30 -5.89 -7.35
N LEU A 200 -1.29 -7.03 -6.65
CA LEU A 200 -0.05 -7.67 -6.23
C LEU A 200 0.75 -8.27 -7.40
N PRO A 201 0.17 -9.08 -8.33
CA PRO A 201 0.91 -9.63 -9.45
C PRO A 201 1.64 -8.59 -10.27
N VAL A 202 1.02 -7.42 -10.52
CA VAL A 202 1.66 -6.34 -11.27
C VAL A 202 2.84 -5.76 -10.50
N SER A 203 2.73 -5.61 -9.18
CA SER A 203 3.85 -5.18 -8.32
C SER A 203 4.94 -6.23 -8.21
N TYR A 204 4.60 -7.52 -8.32
CA TYR A 204 5.52 -8.65 -8.19
C TYR A 204 6.16 -9.11 -9.49
N THR A 205 5.54 -8.90 -10.66
CA THR A 205 6.01 -9.45 -11.95
C THR A 205 7.41 -9.00 -12.34
N HIS A 206 7.95 -7.99 -11.67
CA HIS A 206 9.33 -7.56 -11.87
C HIS A 206 10.27 -7.98 -10.74
N LEU A 207 9.89 -8.96 -9.91
CA LEU A 207 10.63 -9.30 -8.71
C LEU A 207 10.93 -10.79 -8.56
N THR A 208 12.14 -11.06 -8.08
CA THR A 208 12.52 -12.33 -7.46
C THR A 208 12.64 -12.12 -5.94
N LEU A 209 11.94 -12.95 -5.17
CA LEU A 209 11.81 -12.92 -3.71
C LEU A 209 13.14 -12.88 -2.94
N PRO A 210 13.19 -12.42 -1.67
CA PRO A 210 12.12 -12.34 -0.67
C PRO A 210 11.41 -10.98 -0.60
N THR A 211 10.11 -11.04 -0.32
CA THR A 211 9.20 -9.89 -0.25
C THR A 211 8.54 -9.78 1.12
N ILE A 212 8.32 -8.57 1.61
CA ILE A 212 7.49 -8.26 2.77
C ILE A 212 6.24 -7.49 2.33
N LEU A 213 5.08 -7.91 2.84
CA LEU A 213 3.84 -7.15 2.86
C LEU A 213 3.68 -6.51 4.23
N LEU A 214 3.52 -5.21 4.28
CA LEU A 214 3.31 -4.40 5.48
C LEU A 214 1.93 -3.77 5.48
#